data_9524196b77b7dc873fe5df567ef99ab5
#
_entry.id   9524196b77b7dc873fe5df567ef99ab5
#
_cell.length_a   1.000
_cell.length_b   1.000
_cell.length_c   1.000
_cell.angle_alpha   90.00
_cell.angle_beta   90.00
_cell.angle_gamma   90.00
#
_symmetry.space_group_name_H-M   'P 1'
#
loop_
_entity.id
_entity.type
_entity.pdbx_description
1 polymer ?
#
loop_
_entity_poly.entity_id
_entity_poly.type
_entity_poly.pdbx_seq_one_letter_code
_entity_poly.pdbx_strand_id
1 'polypeptide(L)'
;MTTRTIAVVSAGLGVPSSTRLLADRLTAATVEALRERGVEATVEVVELREHARDLADNLVTGFPNESLRGALETVTGADGVIAVTPIFSASYSGLFKTFADVIDKDTLTGTPVLIGATAGTARHSLALEHAMRPLFAYLRAVVAPTAVFAASEDWAGGDGSSAALADRIRRAAGELAELVAGRPPKAPSDPFEDAVSFEQLLRGE
;
A
#
# COMPACT_ATOMS: atom_id res chain seq x y z
N MET A 1 14.42 10.94 17.93
CA MET A 1 13.12 10.75 17.26
C MET A 1 13.19 9.46 16.50
N THR A 2 12.15 8.65 16.54
CA THR A 2 12.12 7.39 15.80
C THR A 2 11.64 7.67 14.38
N THR A 3 12.38 7.22 13.37
CA THR A 3 11.99 7.37 11.96
C THR A 3 11.26 6.11 11.50
N ARG A 4 10.21 6.27 10.70
CA ARG A 4 9.40 5.21 10.08
C ARG A 4 9.38 5.38 8.57
N THR A 5 9.42 4.27 7.85
CA THR A 5 9.28 4.28 6.39
C THR A 5 7.85 3.96 6.00
N ILE A 6 7.24 4.83 5.21
CA ILE A 6 5.90 4.64 4.64
C ILE A 6 6.04 4.42 3.13
N ALA A 7 5.69 3.24 2.67
CA ALA A 7 5.60 2.96 1.24
C ALA A 7 4.21 3.34 0.71
N VAL A 8 4.18 4.00 -0.44
CA VAL A 8 2.94 4.44 -1.10
C VAL A 8 2.84 3.75 -2.45
N VAL A 9 1.88 2.86 -2.60
CA VAL A 9 1.62 2.14 -3.85
C VAL A 9 0.47 2.81 -4.58
N SER A 10 0.73 3.33 -5.77
CA SER A 10 -0.27 3.95 -6.65
C SER A 10 -0.43 3.16 -7.94
N ALA A 11 -1.65 2.66 -8.19
CA ALA A 11 -2.00 1.94 -9.43
C ALA A 11 -2.69 2.82 -10.47
N GLY A 12 -2.58 4.14 -10.36
CA GLY A 12 -3.13 5.08 -11.34
C GLY A 12 -2.46 4.95 -12.70
N LEU A 13 -3.25 4.95 -13.78
CA LEU A 13 -2.72 4.79 -15.16
C LEU A 13 -2.52 6.13 -15.89
N GLY A 14 -3.34 7.13 -15.55
CA GLY A 14 -3.33 8.44 -16.25
C GLY A 14 -2.32 9.43 -15.68
N VAL A 15 -2.07 10.49 -16.48
CA VAL A 15 -1.37 11.72 -16.07
C VAL A 15 -2.21 12.89 -16.57
N PRO A 16 -2.88 13.66 -15.69
CA PRO A 16 -2.94 13.49 -14.22
C PRO A 16 -3.74 12.26 -13.78
N SER A 17 -3.51 11.80 -12.55
CA SER A 17 -4.18 10.63 -11.95
C SER A 17 -4.90 11.00 -10.67
N SER A 18 -6.21 10.78 -10.59
CA SER A 18 -6.99 10.93 -9.35
C SER A 18 -6.56 9.91 -8.28
N THR A 19 -6.13 8.73 -8.68
CA THR A 19 -5.58 7.70 -7.80
C THR A 19 -4.31 8.19 -7.12
N ARG A 20 -3.38 8.80 -7.88
CA ARG A 20 -2.17 9.40 -7.32
C ARG A 20 -2.51 10.58 -6.42
N LEU A 21 -3.45 11.44 -6.80
CA LEU A 21 -3.90 12.55 -5.96
C LEU A 21 -4.47 12.07 -4.62
N LEU A 22 -5.25 10.98 -4.61
CA LEU A 22 -5.71 10.37 -3.34
C LEU A 22 -4.54 9.83 -2.53
N ALA A 23 -3.61 9.12 -3.15
CA ALA A 23 -2.41 8.61 -2.50
C ALA A 23 -1.61 9.75 -1.84
N ASP A 24 -1.38 10.85 -2.54
CA ASP A 24 -0.65 12.01 -2.03
C ASP A 24 -1.36 12.65 -0.82
N ARG A 25 -2.70 12.78 -0.87
CA ARG A 25 -3.48 13.32 0.26
C ARG A 25 -3.45 12.40 1.49
N LEU A 26 -3.57 11.09 1.30
CA LEU A 26 -3.45 10.10 2.37
C LEU A 26 -2.05 10.15 2.99
N THR A 27 -1.02 10.24 2.15
CA THR A 27 0.37 10.35 2.58
C THR A 27 0.61 11.59 3.42
N ALA A 28 0.22 12.76 2.92
CA ALA A 28 0.40 14.02 3.65
C ALA A 28 -0.28 13.98 5.02
N ALA A 29 -1.52 13.46 5.09
CA ALA A 29 -2.25 13.33 6.35
C ALA A 29 -1.59 12.31 7.31
N THR A 30 -1.03 11.20 6.78
CA THR A 30 -0.34 10.18 7.59
C THR A 30 0.97 10.72 8.18
N VAL A 31 1.76 11.43 7.38
CA VAL A 31 3.00 12.08 7.83
C VAL A 31 2.72 13.07 8.95
N GLU A 32 1.68 13.90 8.79
CA GLU A 32 1.28 14.86 9.84
C GLU A 32 0.82 14.15 11.11
N ALA A 33 0.00 13.10 10.99
CA ALA A 33 -0.46 12.32 12.13
C ALA A 33 0.68 11.56 12.87
N LEU A 34 1.71 11.12 12.15
CA LEU A 34 2.93 10.55 12.73
C LEU A 34 3.75 11.62 13.45
N ARG A 35 3.92 12.80 12.84
CA ARG A 35 4.64 13.93 13.42
C ARG A 35 4.00 14.38 14.73
N GLU A 36 2.67 14.45 14.81
CA GLU A 36 1.92 14.75 16.05
C GLU A 36 2.20 13.74 17.17
N ARG A 37 2.61 12.52 16.82
CA ARG A 37 3.01 11.45 17.74
C ARG A 37 4.51 11.42 18.03
N GLY A 38 5.28 12.41 17.55
CA GLY A 38 6.72 12.48 17.73
C GLY A 38 7.52 11.49 16.88
N VAL A 39 6.91 10.97 15.80
CA VAL A 39 7.52 10.03 14.85
C VAL A 39 7.79 10.75 13.54
N GLU A 40 9.04 10.72 13.06
CA GLU A 40 9.40 11.18 11.73
C GLU A 40 9.07 10.10 10.70
N ALA A 41 8.67 10.51 9.49
CA ALA A 41 8.37 9.59 8.41
C ALA A 41 9.20 9.86 7.16
N THR A 42 9.82 8.80 6.63
CA THR A 42 10.36 8.79 5.26
C THR A 42 9.29 8.17 4.35
N VAL A 43 9.03 8.80 3.21
CA VAL A 43 8.00 8.37 2.26
C VAL A 43 8.65 7.92 0.98
N GLU A 44 8.31 6.71 0.54
CA GLU A 44 8.74 6.16 -0.74
C GLU A 44 7.52 5.80 -1.59
N VAL A 45 7.50 6.29 -2.84
CA VAL A 45 6.35 6.12 -3.73
C VAL A 45 6.68 5.16 -4.87
N VAL A 46 5.83 4.15 -5.01
CA VAL A 46 5.89 3.16 -6.10
C VAL A 46 4.69 3.38 -7.04
N GLU A 47 4.98 3.88 -8.24
CA GLU A 47 4.00 4.05 -9.32
C GLU A 47 3.94 2.77 -10.15
N LEU A 48 2.92 1.95 -9.95
CA LEU A 48 2.85 0.63 -10.60
C LEU A 48 2.84 0.69 -12.13
N ARG A 49 2.35 1.78 -12.73
CA ARG A 49 2.37 1.97 -14.20
C ARG A 49 3.78 1.94 -14.78
N GLU A 50 4.79 2.35 -14.02
CA GLU A 50 6.19 2.36 -14.44
C GLU A 50 6.77 0.94 -14.49
N HIS A 51 6.21 0.02 -13.69
CA HIS A 51 6.59 -1.39 -13.60
C HIS A 51 5.63 -2.34 -14.34
N ALA A 52 4.68 -1.81 -15.15
CA ALA A 52 3.63 -2.64 -15.73
C ALA A 52 4.16 -3.79 -16.62
N ARG A 53 5.23 -3.55 -17.38
CA ARG A 53 5.89 -4.58 -18.20
C ARG A 53 6.71 -5.54 -17.35
N ASP A 54 7.46 -5.01 -16.40
CA ASP A 54 8.29 -5.81 -15.49
C ASP A 54 7.41 -6.77 -14.66
N LEU A 55 6.23 -6.32 -14.24
CA LEU A 55 5.23 -7.14 -13.55
C LEU A 55 4.71 -8.27 -14.45
N ALA A 56 4.41 -7.99 -15.71
CA ALA A 56 3.98 -9.01 -16.67
C ALA A 56 5.09 -10.04 -16.94
N ASP A 57 6.31 -9.58 -17.10
CA ASP A 57 7.48 -10.44 -17.30
C ASP A 57 7.73 -11.32 -16.05
N ASN A 58 7.62 -10.73 -14.85
CA ASN A 58 7.78 -11.49 -13.60
C ASN A 58 6.72 -12.58 -13.42
N LEU A 59 5.45 -12.35 -13.80
CA LEU A 59 4.42 -13.38 -13.75
C LEU A 59 4.75 -14.60 -14.63
N VAL A 60 5.46 -14.39 -15.74
CA VAL A 60 5.81 -15.47 -16.68
C VAL A 60 7.12 -16.15 -16.30
N THR A 61 8.11 -15.36 -15.86
CA THR A 61 9.47 -15.86 -15.58
C THR A 61 9.65 -16.34 -14.14
N GLY A 62 8.85 -15.81 -13.20
CA GLY A 62 8.98 -16.06 -11.77
C GLY A 62 10.06 -15.20 -11.09
N PHE A 63 10.72 -14.28 -11.82
CA PHE A 63 11.83 -13.47 -11.27
C PHE A 63 11.65 -11.99 -11.62
N PRO A 64 11.72 -11.08 -10.61
CA PRO A 64 11.71 -9.65 -10.86
C PRO A 64 13.07 -9.18 -11.44
N ASN A 65 13.02 -8.26 -12.39
CA ASN A 65 14.21 -7.50 -12.77
C ASN A 65 14.63 -6.55 -11.63
N GLU A 66 15.78 -5.86 -11.79
CA GLU A 66 16.34 -4.98 -10.76
C GLU A 66 15.37 -3.86 -10.36
N SER A 67 14.71 -3.22 -11.33
CA SER A 67 13.74 -2.14 -11.10
C SER A 67 12.54 -2.61 -10.27
N LEU A 68 11.91 -3.72 -10.66
CA LEU A 68 10.77 -4.28 -9.94
C LEU A 68 11.17 -4.82 -8.57
N ARG A 69 12.35 -5.40 -8.45
CA ARG A 69 12.87 -5.87 -7.16
C ARG A 69 12.99 -4.73 -6.17
N GLY A 70 13.58 -3.59 -6.56
CA GLY A 70 13.65 -2.40 -5.71
C GLY A 70 12.27 -1.90 -5.27
N ALA A 71 11.27 -1.91 -6.18
CA ALA A 71 9.91 -1.54 -5.84
C ALA A 71 9.25 -2.52 -4.85
N LEU A 72 9.49 -3.82 -4.99
CA LEU A 72 8.99 -4.84 -4.06
C LEU A 72 9.66 -4.70 -2.69
N GLU A 73 11.00 -4.53 -2.64
CA GLU A 73 11.75 -4.31 -1.41
C GLU A 73 11.29 -3.05 -0.67
N THR A 74 11.03 -1.95 -1.39
CA THR A 74 10.44 -0.72 -0.82
C THR A 74 9.14 -1.02 -0.08
N VAL A 75 8.24 -1.77 -0.70
CA VAL A 75 6.92 -2.04 -0.11
C VAL A 75 6.99 -3.06 1.03
N THR A 76 7.76 -4.12 0.84
CA THR A 76 7.86 -5.20 1.84
C THR A 76 8.73 -4.82 3.03
N GLY A 77 9.67 -3.88 2.88
CA GLY A 77 10.52 -3.36 3.95
C GLY A 77 9.91 -2.20 4.76
N ALA A 78 8.78 -1.64 4.33
CA ALA A 78 8.19 -0.48 4.99
C ALA A 78 7.55 -0.80 6.35
N ASP A 79 7.55 0.19 7.26
CA ASP A 79 6.83 0.13 8.54
C ASP A 79 5.32 0.26 8.39
N GLY A 80 4.86 0.86 7.28
CA GLY A 80 3.47 0.99 6.92
C GLY A 80 3.29 1.20 5.42
N VAL A 81 2.13 0.80 4.89
CA VAL A 81 1.82 0.90 3.45
C VAL A 81 0.53 1.67 3.23
N ILE A 82 0.54 2.58 2.27
CA ILE A 82 -0.65 3.22 1.71
C ILE A 82 -0.86 2.64 0.30
N ALA A 83 -1.94 1.89 0.09
CA ALA A 83 -2.22 1.20 -1.15
C ALA A 83 -3.45 1.77 -1.85
N VAL A 84 -3.27 2.39 -3.02
CA VAL A 84 -4.36 3.08 -3.74
C VAL A 84 -4.49 2.58 -5.17
N THR A 85 -5.71 2.20 -5.56
CA THR A 85 -6.03 1.66 -6.88
C THR A 85 -7.23 2.37 -7.50
N PRO A 86 -7.30 2.52 -8.82
CA PRO A 86 -8.57 2.83 -9.47
C PRO A 86 -9.45 1.58 -9.49
N ILE A 87 -10.78 1.77 -9.49
CA ILE A 87 -11.72 0.68 -9.70
C ILE A 87 -12.00 0.55 -11.20
N PHE A 88 -11.67 -0.61 -11.75
CA PHE A 88 -12.02 -1.02 -13.11
C PHE A 88 -12.82 -2.32 -13.06
N SER A 89 -13.89 -2.40 -13.86
CA SER A 89 -14.73 -3.61 -13.91
C SER A 89 -15.16 -4.12 -12.51
N ALA A 90 -15.63 -3.18 -11.67
CA ALA A 90 -16.17 -3.41 -10.33
C ALA A 90 -15.16 -3.85 -9.24
N SER A 91 -13.85 -3.89 -9.54
CA SER A 91 -12.82 -4.27 -8.55
C SER A 91 -11.56 -3.41 -8.71
N TYR A 92 -10.53 -3.65 -7.88
CA TYR A 92 -9.22 -3.03 -8.05
C TYR A 92 -8.67 -3.31 -9.46
N SER A 93 -7.79 -2.46 -9.97
CA SER A 93 -7.24 -2.60 -11.32
C SER A 93 -6.44 -3.90 -11.48
N GLY A 94 -6.40 -4.44 -12.70
CA GLY A 94 -5.58 -5.62 -13.01
C GLY A 94 -4.09 -5.39 -12.69
N LEU A 95 -3.58 -4.18 -12.94
CA LEU A 95 -2.20 -3.82 -12.59
C LEU A 95 -1.94 -3.91 -11.07
N PHE A 96 -2.90 -3.47 -10.24
CA PHE A 96 -2.81 -3.61 -8.78
C PHE A 96 -2.80 -5.08 -8.36
N LYS A 97 -3.68 -5.90 -8.99
CA LYS A 97 -3.71 -7.34 -8.71
C LYS A 97 -2.41 -8.03 -9.10
N THR A 98 -1.88 -7.70 -10.29
CA THR A 98 -0.60 -8.25 -10.75
C THR A 98 0.53 -7.94 -9.77
N PHE A 99 0.59 -6.72 -9.24
CA PHE A 99 1.57 -6.37 -8.20
C PHE A 99 1.38 -7.18 -6.92
N ALA A 100 0.13 -7.34 -6.46
CA ALA A 100 -0.16 -8.13 -5.27
C ALA A 100 0.19 -9.63 -5.45
N ASP A 101 0.08 -10.16 -6.68
CA ASP A 101 0.37 -11.56 -6.99
C ASP A 101 1.87 -11.89 -7.01
N VAL A 102 2.74 -10.90 -7.20
CA VAL A 102 4.19 -11.09 -7.17
C VAL A 102 4.82 -10.79 -5.80
N ILE A 103 4.03 -10.30 -4.85
CA ILE A 103 4.46 -10.15 -3.45
C ILE A 103 4.41 -11.53 -2.77
N ASP A 104 5.50 -11.92 -2.14
CA ASP A 104 5.51 -13.12 -1.30
C ASP A 104 4.53 -12.93 -0.13
N LYS A 105 3.63 -13.90 0.05
CA LYS A 105 2.48 -13.84 0.97
C LYS A 105 2.84 -13.55 2.43
N ASP A 106 4.05 -13.87 2.86
CA ASP A 106 4.46 -13.74 4.27
C ASP A 106 5.22 -12.41 4.54
N THR A 107 5.67 -11.70 3.50
CA THR A 107 6.50 -10.49 3.65
C THR A 107 5.74 -9.28 4.22
N LEU A 108 4.42 -9.22 4.06
CA LEU A 108 3.56 -8.19 4.64
C LEU A 108 2.94 -8.59 5.99
N THR A 109 3.35 -9.74 6.56
CA THR A 109 2.79 -10.21 7.83
C THR A 109 2.88 -9.15 8.91
N GLY A 110 1.70 -8.78 9.42
CA GLY A 110 1.55 -7.75 10.45
C GLY A 110 1.80 -6.32 10.00
N THR A 111 2.25 -6.03 8.78
CA THR A 111 2.48 -4.66 8.29
C THR A 111 1.17 -3.87 8.27
N PRO A 112 1.11 -2.67 8.90
CA PRO A 112 -0.04 -1.78 8.81
C PRO A 112 -0.29 -1.31 7.37
N VAL A 113 -1.54 -1.42 6.90
CA VAL A 113 -1.91 -1.01 5.54
C VAL A 113 -3.15 -0.13 5.55
N LEU A 114 -3.06 1.04 4.93
CA LEU A 114 -4.20 1.89 4.62
C LEU A 114 -4.59 1.68 3.17
N ILE A 115 -5.84 1.27 2.93
CA ILE A 115 -6.37 1.02 1.59
C ILE A 115 -7.21 2.20 1.09
N GLY A 116 -7.02 2.55 -0.18
CA GLY A 116 -7.77 3.59 -0.86
C GLY A 116 -8.16 3.19 -2.28
N ALA A 117 -9.28 3.74 -2.77
CA ALA A 117 -9.67 3.54 -4.15
C ALA A 117 -10.33 4.78 -4.76
N THR A 118 -10.22 4.91 -6.08
CA THR A 118 -10.88 5.96 -6.86
C THR A 118 -11.74 5.36 -7.96
N ALA A 119 -12.88 5.99 -8.25
CA ALA A 119 -13.73 5.63 -9.38
C ALA A 119 -14.53 6.84 -9.90
N GLY A 120 -15.18 6.68 -11.03
CA GLY A 120 -16.08 7.71 -11.57
C GLY A 120 -17.37 7.91 -10.77
N THR A 121 -17.73 6.97 -9.88
CA THR A 121 -19.00 6.99 -9.11
C THR A 121 -18.83 6.27 -7.79
N ALA A 122 -19.56 6.70 -6.75
CA ALA A 122 -19.59 6.10 -5.43
C ALA A 122 -20.17 4.66 -5.37
N ARG A 123 -20.81 4.19 -6.46
CA ARG A 123 -21.44 2.85 -6.52
C ARG A 123 -20.46 1.70 -6.29
N HIS A 124 -19.17 1.92 -6.50
CA HIS A 124 -18.13 0.91 -6.32
C HIS A 124 -17.41 0.97 -4.98
N SER A 125 -17.87 1.78 -4.02
CA SER A 125 -17.21 1.98 -2.72
C SER A 125 -16.98 0.68 -1.93
N LEU A 126 -17.89 -0.28 -2.06
CA LEU A 126 -17.77 -1.58 -1.41
C LEU A 126 -16.63 -2.46 -1.93
N ALA A 127 -16.00 -2.11 -3.06
CA ALA A 127 -14.81 -2.82 -3.54
C ALA A 127 -13.64 -2.78 -2.55
N LEU A 128 -13.57 -1.73 -1.71
CA LEU A 128 -12.58 -1.66 -0.63
C LEU A 128 -12.79 -2.79 0.38
N GLU A 129 -14.02 -3.01 0.83
CA GLU A 129 -14.33 -3.99 1.87
C GLU A 129 -14.39 -5.43 1.34
N HIS A 130 -14.90 -5.63 0.11
CA HIS A 130 -15.15 -6.96 -0.42
C HIS A 130 -14.06 -7.47 -1.37
N ALA A 131 -13.13 -6.61 -1.81
CA ALA A 131 -12.03 -7.03 -2.67
C ALA A 131 -10.65 -6.67 -2.08
N MET A 132 -10.39 -5.38 -1.73
CA MET A 132 -9.06 -4.99 -1.26
C MET A 132 -8.76 -5.48 0.15
N ARG A 133 -9.67 -5.35 1.11
CA ARG A 133 -9.45 -5.81 2.49
C ARG A 133 -9.17 -7.32 2.56
N PRO A 134 -9.94 -8.20 1.89
CA PRO A 134 -9.62 -9.64 1.85
C PRO A 134 -8.26 -9.95 1.22
N LEU A 135 -7.84 -9.20 0.19
CA LEU A 135 -6.53 -9.36 -0.42
C LEU A 135 -5.40 -9.12 0.59
N PHE A 136 -5.44 -8.00 1.31
CA PHE A 136 -4.44 -7.71 2.33
C PHE A 136 -4.55 -8.61 3.56
N ALA A 137 -5.75 -9.08 3.91
CA ALA A 137 -5.92 -10.10 4.94
C ALA A 137 -5.26 -11.44 4.54
N TYR A 138 -5.35 -11.83 3.27
CA TYR A 138 -4.64 -13.00 2.73
C TYR A 138 -3.11 -12.82 2.83
N LEU A 139 -2.60 -11.62 2.56
CA LEU A 139 -1.19 -11.25 2.73
C LEU A 139 -0.79 -11.02 4.21
N ARG A 140 -1.69 -11.33 5.17
CA ARG A 140 -1.49 -11.21 6.62
C ARG A 140 -1.15 -9.81 7.11
N ALA A 141 -1.46 -8.78 6.31
CA ALA A 141 -1.31 -7.38 6.70
C ALA A 141 -2.38 -6.94 7.70
N VAL A 142 -2.10 -5.91 8.50
CA VAL A 142 -3.05 -5.29 9.41
C VAL A 142 -3.69 -4.09 8.71
N VAL A 143 -4.87 -4.28 8.16
CA VAL A 143 -5.58 -3.21 7.44
C VAL A 143 -6.22 -2.23 8.41
N ALA A 144 -5.93 -0.92 8.25
CA ALA A 144 -6.57 0.15 9.03
C ALA A 144 -8.10 0.05 8.95
N PRO A 145 -8.83 0.33 10.05
CA PRO A 145 -10.27 0.21 10.08
C PRO A 145 -10.98 1.02 9.01
N THR A 146 -10.57 2.28 8.82
CA THR A 146 -11.15 3.19 7.82
C THR A 146 -10.45 3.05 6.47
N ALA A 147 -11.18 2.57 5.46
CA ALA A 147 -10.76 2.64 4.06
C ALA A 147 -11.27 3.93 3.41
N VAL A 148 -10.55 4.47 2.42
CA VAL A 148 -10.92 5.74 1.78
C VAL A 148 -11.26 5.54 0.31
N PHE A 149 -12.53 5.76 -0.01
CA PHE A 149 -13.01 5.81 -1.39
C PHE A 149 -13.21 7.26 -1.82
N ALA A 150 -12.74 7.61 -3.02
CA ALA A 150 -12.98 8.90 -3.63
C ALA A 150 -13.59 8.73 -5.03
N ALA A 151 -14.83 9.17 -5.18
CA ALA A 151 -15.52 9.27 -6.47
C ALA A 151 -15.22 10.62 -7.14
N SER A 152 -15.59 10.75 -8.43
CA SER A 152 -15.38 12.01 -9.15
C SER A 152 -16.08 13.19 -8.49
N GLU A 153 -17.25 12.98 -7.89
CA GLU A 153 -18.02 13.98 -7.14
C GLU A 153 -17.29 14.50 -5.90
N ASP A 154 -16.49 13.68 -5.23
CA ASP A 154 -15.71 14.08 -4.04
C ASP A 154 -14.63 15.14 -4.36
N TRP A 155 -14.28 15.33 -5.63
CA TRP A 155 -13.28 16.30 -6.08
C TRP A 155 -13.89 17.64 -6.53
N ALA A 156 -15.20 17.66 -6.80
CA ALA A 156 -15.86 18.80 -7.46
C ALA A 156 -16.13 20.01 -6.52
N GLY A 157 -16.09 19.85 -5.21
CA GLY A 157 -15.98 20.95 -4.24
C GLY A 157 -17.23 21.81 -4.02
N GLY A 158 -18.42 21.43 -4.50
CA GLY A 158 -19.61 22.29 -4.48
C GLY A 158 -20.62 22.05 -3.35
N ASP A 159 -20.63 20.88 -2.73
CA ASP A 159 -21.72 20.40 -1.85
C ASP A 159 -21.28 19.87 -0.49
N GLY A 160 -20.04 20.17 -0.08
CA GLY A 160 -19.47 19.62 1.16
C GLY A 160 -18.81 18.24 1.01
N SER A 161 -18.90 17.60 -0.16
CA SER A 161 -18.31 16.28 -0.43
C SER A 161 -16.79 16.28 -0.26
N SER A 162 -16.12 17.34 -0.66
CA SER A 162 -14.67 17.48 -0.48
C SER A 162 -14.26 17.62 1.00
N ALA A 163 -15.08 18.23 1.84
CA ALA A 163 -14.86 18.29 3.29
C ALA A 163 -15.04 16.89 3.92
N ALA A 164 -16.08 16.17 3.49
CA ALA A 164 -16.33 14.80 3.95
C ALA A 164 -15.20 13.84 3.53
N LEU A 165 -14.64 14.00 2.33
CA LEU A 165 -13.45 13.25 1.89
C LEU A 165 -12.24 13.58 2.75
N ALA A 166 -12.00 14.87 3.04
CA ALA A 166 -10.89 15.30 3.89
C ALA A 166 -10.99 14.73 5.32
N ASP A 167 -12.20 14.66 5.88
CA ASP A 167 -12.44 14.06 7.20
C ASP A 167 -12.18 12.54 7.20
N ARG A 168 -12.60 11.82 6.15
CA ARG A 168 -12.28 10.40 5.99
C ARG A 168 -10.78 10.17 5.88
N ILE A 169 -10.07 11.01 5.10
CA ILE A 169 -8.61 10.95 4.95
C ILE A 169 -7.92 11.14 6.28
N ARG A 170 -8.28 12.18 7.07
CA ARG A 170 -7.67 12.44 8.38
C ARG A 170 -7.89 11.28 9.35
N ARG A 171 -9.10 10.71 9.40
CA ARG A 171 -9.40 9.56 10.25
C ARG A 171 -8.54 8.36 9.88
N ALA A 172 -8.55 7.97 8.61
CA ALA A 172 -7.80 6.82 8.12
C ALA A 172 -6.28 6.98 8.32
N ALA A 173 -5.76 8.18 8.07
CA ALA A 173 -4.36 8.51 8.30
C ALA A 173 -3.99 8.43 9.80
N GLY A 174 -4.86 8.92 10.69
CA GLY A 174 -4.68 8.83 12.14
C GLY A 174 -4.63 7.37 12.64
N GLU A 175 -5.50 6.50 12.09
CA GLU A 175 -5.52 5.07 12.39
C GLU A 175 -4.25 4.37 11.90
N LEU A 176 -3.80 4.66 10.67
CA LEU A 176 -2.53 4.12 10.17
C LEU A 176 -1.34 4.59 11.02
N ALA A 177 -1.30 5.88 11.35
CA ALA A 177 -0.22 6.45 12.16
C ALA A 177 -0.16 5.82 13.57
N GLU A 178 -1.31 5.52 14.19
CA GLU A 178 -1.38 4.82 15.47
C GLU A 178 -0.81 3.40 15.36
N LEU A 179 -1.21 2.65 14.34
CA LEU A 179 -0.71 1.30 14.08
C LEU A 179 0.81 1.28 13.84
N VAL A 180 1.33 2.25 13.06
CA VAL A 180 2.77 2.35 12.75
C VAL A 180 3.57 2.79 13.98
N ALA A 181 3.11 3.79 14.72
CA ALA A 181 3.81 4.29 15.90
C ALA A 181 3.84 3.28 17.06
N GLY A 182 2.79 2.46 17.19
CA GLY A 182 2.66 1.46 18.25
C GLY A 182 3.51 0.19 18.06
N ARG A 183 4.24 0.06 16.94
CA ARG A 183 5.03 -1.12 16.61
C ARG A 183 6.54 -0.82 16.64
N PRO A 184 7.39 -1.85 16.91
CA PRO A 184 8.82 -1.69 16.67
C PRO A 184 9.08 -1.42 15.16
N PRO A 185 10.19 -0.72 14.82
CA PRO A 185 10.61 -0.58 13.42
C PRO A 185 10.78 -1.93 12.78
N LYS A 186 10.43 -2.05 11.51
CA LYS A 186 10.71 -3.27 10.75
C LYS A 186 12.24 -3.39 10.60
N ALA A 187 12.78 -4.52 11.01
CA ALA A 187 14.21 -4.77 10.81
C ALA A 187 14.48 -4.88 9.29
N PRO A 188 15.64 -4.42 8.81
CA PRO A 188 16.07 -4.72 7.45
C PRO A 188 16.01 -6.24 7.25
N SER A 189 15.41 -6.72 6.14
CA SER A 189 15.45 -8.14 5.82
C SER A 189 16.89 -8.52 5.52
N ASP A 190 17.45 -9.43 6.31
CA ASP A 190 18.71 -10.07 5.96
C ASP A 190 18.40 -11.20 4.96
N PRO A 191 18.87 -11.13 3.70
CA PRO A 191 18.64 -12.18 2.72
C PRO A 191 19.19 -13.55 3.14
N PHE A 192 20.04 -13.58 4.18
CA PHE A 192 20.70 -14.79 4.68
C PHE A 192 20.12 -15.28 6.02
N GLU A 193 19.15 -14.57 6.62
CA GLU A 193 18.58 -14.94 7.94
C GLU A 193 17.84 -16.29 7.88
N ASP A 194 17.25 -16.64 6.72
CA ASP A 194 16.60 -17.93 6.45
C ASP A 194 17.49 -18.93 5.67
N ALA A 195 18.75 -18.59 5.44
CA ALA A 195 19.67 -19.53 4.79
C ALA A 195 19.93 -20.70 5.75
N VAL A 196 19.29 -21.86 5.43
CA VAL A 196 19.58 -23.12 6.11
C VAL A 196 21.09 -23.33 6.10
N SER A 197 21.71 -23.43 7.27
CA SER A 197 23.16 -23.59 7.31
C SER A 197 23.56 -24.88 6.59
N PHE A 198 24.73 -24.87 5.92
CA PHE A 198 25.23 -26.06 5.24
C PHE A 198 25.26 -27.31 6.15
N GLU A 199 25.46 -27.12 7.45
CA GLU A 199 25.41 -28.18 8.45
C GLU A 199 23.98 -28.72 8.68
N GLN A 200 22.94 -27.90 8.60
CA GLN A 200 21.53 -28.33 8.69
C GLN A 200 21.12 -29.09 7.42
N LEU A 201 21.56 -28.63 6.25
CA LEU A 201 21.36 -29.36 4.98
C LEU A 201 22.00 -30.74 4.97
N LEU A 202 23.17 -30.89 5.60
CA LEU A 202 23.85 -32.19 5.74
C LEU A 202 23.19 -33.12 6.74
N ARG A 203 22.41 -32.61 7.70
CA ARG A 203 21.71 -33.42 8.71
C ARG A 203 20.34 -33.88 8.24
N GLY A 204 19.82 -33.35 7.14
CA GLY A 204 18.51 -33.72 6.60
C GLY A 204 17.33 -33.27 7.49
N GLU A 205 17.50 -32.18 8.26
CA GLU A 205 16.45 -31.56 9.10
C GLU A 205 15.79 -30.39 8.40
#